data_770dbcef2c9e47261b77e04e1d1118ea
#
_entry.id   770dbcef2c9e47261b77e04e1d1118ea
#
_cell.length_a   1.000
_cell.length_b   1.000
_cell.length_c   1.000
_cell.angle_alpha   90.00
_cell.angle_beta   90.00
_cell.angle_gamma   90.00
#
_symmetry.space_group_name_H-M   'P 1'
#
loop_
_entity.id
_entity.type
_entity.pdbx_description
1 polymer ?
#
loop_
_entity_poly.entity_id
_entity_poly.type
_entity_poly.pdbx_seq_one_letter_code
_entity_poly.pdbx_strand_id
1 'polypeptide(L)'
;MKTWVILNDLQIPFQDRPVLDLVLNFIDDLKPHGVILNGDVVDCYSLSTFDKNPLQDAGLDREIRESSTLLARLAKVTKERWWLGGNHEDRLRRVLWDSPKFARIKALQFPELFHVAEHGFRWKPYGGILWLGKLLVTHGSLVLKHSGWTGRAHFDKYGNSVIIGHTHRLGVYYRTNAKGVHAAWENGCLCKLTPEYVQYPDWQQGFSVVHVGDGGFFSVQQIPILKRSRFFYGETLIGK
;
A
#
# COMPACT_ATOMS: atom_id res chain seq x y z
N MET A 1 3.48 7.14 -22.47
CA MET A 1 2.68 7.19 -21.22
C MET A 1 2.72 5.82 -20.54
N LYS A 2 2.93 5.77 -19.21
CA LYS A 2 2.95 4.54 -18.40
C LYS A 2 1.85 4.62 -17.35
N THR A 3 1.05 3.56 -17.22
CA THR A 3 -0.01 3.45 -16.21
C THR A 3 0.47 2.61 -15.05
N TRP A 4 0.27 3.09 -13.83
CA TRP A 4 0.63 2.41 -12.59
C TRP A 4 -0.60 2.25 -11.71
N VAL A 5 -0.66 1.17 -10.95
CA VAL A 5 -1.65 1.00 -9.88
C VAL A 5 -0.92 0.97 -8.55
N ILE A 6 -1.44 1.73 -7.58
CA ILE A 6 -0.86 1.82 -6.22
C ILE A 6 -1.87 1.25 -5.24
N LEU A 7 -1.48 0.15 -4.59
CA LEU A 7 -2.23 -0.53 -3.55
C LEU A 7 -1.48 -0.39 -2.22
N ASN A 8 -2.19 -0.28 -1.12
CA ASN A 8 -1.60 -0.20 0.21
C ASN A 8 -2.56 -0.70 1.28
N ASP A 9 -2.03 -0.96 2.47
CA ASP A 9 -2.80 -1.28 3.67
C ASP A 9 -3.79 -2.45 3.42
N LEU A 10 -3.27 -3.55 2.83
CA LEU A 10 -4.04 -4.79 2.63
C LEU A 10 -4.15 -5.57 3.94
N GLN A 11 -3.08 -5.52 4.75
CA GLN A 11 -2.95 -6.17 6.03
C GLN A 11 -3.32 -7.67 6.00
N ILE A 12 -2.76 -8.41 5.04
CA ILE A 12 -2.93 -9.86 4.95
C ILE A 12 -2.54 -10.49 6.31
N PRO A 13 -3.42 -11.31 6.92
CA PRO A 13 -4.60 -11.98 6.37
C PRO A 13 -5.94 -11.26 6.62
N PHE A 14 -5.94 -9.98 6.99
CA PHE A 14 -7.12 -9.17 7.32
C PHE A 14 -7.64 -8.35 6.14
N GLN A 15 -7.16 -8.61 4.91
CA GLN A 15 -7.67 -7.97 3.70
C GLN A 15 -9.18 -8.20 3.54
N ASP A 16 -9.87 -7.23 2.97
CA ASP A 16 -11.24 -7.41 2.50
C ASP A 16 -11.20 -8.19 1.19
N ARG A 17 -11.41 -9.52 1.26
CA ARG A 17 -11.26 -10.42 0.11
C ARG A 17 -12.14 -10.03 -1.09
N PRO A 18 -13.45 -9.77 -0.93
CA PRO A 18 -14.29 -9.32 -2.04
C PRO A 18 -13.78 -8.04 -2.71
N VAL A 19 -13.29 -7.09 -1.93
CA VAL A 19 -12.73 -5.83 -2.42
C VAL A 19 -11.41 -6.08 -3.14
N LEU A 20 -10.51 -6.84 -2.52
CA LEU A 20 -9.21 -7.15 -3.12
C LEU A 20 -9.37 -7.92 -4.44
N ASP A 21 -10.25 -8.93 -4.49
CA ASP A 21 -10.50 -9.71 -5.70
C ASP A 21 -11.05 -8.83 -6.83
N LEU A 22 -11.95 -7.89 -6.51
CA LEU A 22 -12.46 -6.93 -7.49
C LEU A 22 -11.34 -6.05 -8.06
N VAL A 23 -10.47 -5.51 -7.19
CA VAL A 23 -9.34 -4.67 -7.61
C VAL A 23 -8.33 -5.47 -8.43
N LEU A 24 -8.07 -6.73 -8.05
CA LEU A 24 -7.16 -7.59 -8.81
C LEU A 24 -7.73 -7.96 -10.19
N ASN A 25 -9.04 -8.24 -10.30
CA ASN A 25 -9.69 -8.45 -11.60
C ASN A 25 -9.59 -7.21 -12.49
N PHE A 26 -9.80 -6.02 -11.92
CA PHE A 26 -9.60 -4.77 -12.64
C PHE A 26 -8.15 -4.60 -13.12
N ILE A 27 -7.15 -4.96 -12.31
CA ILE A 27 -5.73 -4.92 -12.70
C ILE A 27 -5.45 -5.92 -13.83
N ASP A 28 -6.05 -7.12 -13.78
CA ASP A 28 -5.93 -8.13 -14.83
C ASP A 28 -6.46 -7.61 -16.18
N ASP A 29 -7.57 -6.86 -16.16
CA ASP A 29 -8.18 -6.25 -17.35
C ASP A 29 -7.40 -5.01 -17.83
N LEU A 30 -6.98 -4.14 -16.91
CA LEU A 30 -6.26 -2.90 -17.19
C LEU A 30 -4.86 -3.16 -17.74
N LYS A 31 -4.19 -4.22 -17.31
CA LYS A 31 -2.80 -4.58 -17.66
C LYS A 31 -1.85 -3.40 -17.55
N PRO A 32 -1.74 -2.78 -16.36
CA PRO A 32 -0.93 -1.59 -16.19
C PRO A 32 0.55 -1.88 -16.47
N HIS A 33 1.31 -0.84 -16.77
CA HIS A 33 2.76 -0.94 -16.90
C HIS A 33 3.41 -1.47 -15.62
N GLY A 34 2.94 -1.04 -14.48
CA GLY A 34 3.47 -1.49 -13.20
C GLY A 34 2.49 -1.38 -12.04
N VAL A 35 2.87 -2.04 -10.95
CA VAL A 35 2.16 -2.02 -9.67
C VAL A 35 3.12 -1.64 -8.55
N ILE A 36 2.61 -0.86 -7.60
CA ILE A 36 3.30 -0.54 -6.35
C ILE A 36 2.43 -1.02 -5.19
N LEU A 37 2.98 -1.93 -4.40
CA LEU A 37 2.48 -2.26 -3.08
C LEU A 37 3.11 -1.26 -2.10
N ASN A 38 2.33 -0.29 -1.63
CA ASN A 38 2.84 0.87 -0.90
C ASN A 38 2.74 0.68 0.62
N GLY A 39 3.19 -0.47 1.11
CA GLY A 39 3.31 -0.79 2.53
C GLY A 39 2.07 -1.37 3.18
N ASP A 40 2.28 -1.97 4.33
CA ASP A 40 1.28 -2.66 5.14
C ASP A 40 0.46 -3.67 4.30
N VAL A 41 1.17 -4.39 3.41
CA VAL A 41 0.60 -5.47 2.58
C VAL A 41 0.30 -6.68 3.44
N VAL A 42 1.20 -6.98 4.38
CA VAL A 42 1.04 -8.00 5.42
C VAL A 42 0.93 -7.34 6.78
N ASP A 43 0.19 -7.96 7.69
CA ASP A 43 0.04 -7.41 9.03
C ASP A 43 1.26 -7.71 9.91
N CYS A 44 1.98 -8.80 9.68
CA CYS A 44 2.95 -9.34 10.62
C CYS A 44 2.35 -9.45 12.04
N TYR A 45 1.10 -9.93 12.12
CA TYR A 45 0.28 -9.95 13.32
C TYR A 45 0.96 -10.64 14.49
N SER A 46 1.55 -11.82 14.24
CA SER A 46 2.25 -12.59 15.25
C SER A 46 3.47 -11.86 15.84
N LEU A 47 4.04 -10.90 15.13
CA LEU A 47 5.20 -10.11 15.53
C LEU A 47 4.81 -8.77 16.19
N SER A 48 3.51 -8.47 16.27
CA SER A 48 3.02 -7.26 16.93
C SER A 48 3.33 -7.28 18.44
N THR A 49 3.62 -6.10 19.00
CA THR A 49 3.77 -5.90 20.45
C THR A 49 2.44 -5.60 21.15
N PHE A 50 1.36 -5.39 20.39
CA PHE A 50 0.02 -5.21 20.95
C PHE A 50 -0.61 -6.55 21.34
N ASP A 51 -1.61 -6.49 22.22
CA ASP A 51 -2.41 -7.64 22.60
C ASP A 51 -2.99 -8.34 21.37
N LYS A 52 -2.95 -9.66 21.39
CA LYS A 52 -3.40 -10.49 20.28
C LYS A 52 -4.61 -11.32 20.70
N ASN A 53 -5.59 -11.41 19.82
CA ASN A 53 -6.65 -12.37 19.97
C ASN A 53 -6.10 -13.79 19.69
N PRO A 54 -6.06 -14.68 20.68
CA PRO A 54 -5.49 -16.01 20.51
C PRO A 54 -6.30 -16.91 19.55
N LEU A 55 -7.52 -16.50 19.23
CA LEU A 55 -8.41 -17.21 18.30
C LEU A 55 -8.16 -16.81 16.83
N GLN A 56 -7.34 -15.79 16.58
CA GLN A 56 -6.99 -15.38 15.22
C GLN A 56 -5.95 -16.31 14.62
N ASP A 57 -6.32 -16.95 13.52
CA ASP A 57 -5.37 -17.67 12.67
C ASP A 57 -4.60 -16.67 11.77
N ALA A 58 -3.64 -15.99 12.36
CA ALA A 58 -2.81 -14.97 11.72
C ALA A 58 -1.32 -15.23 11.99
N GLY A 59 -0.89 -16.46 11.76
CA GLY A 59 0.51 -16.83 11.83
C GLY A 59 1.30 -16.35 10.61
N LEU A 60 2.61 -16.10 10.79
CA LEU A 60 3.49 -15.59 9.75
C LEU A 60 3.52 -16.47 8.49
N ASP A 61 3.46 -17.78 8.65
CA ASP A 61 3.40 -18.73 7.53
C ASP A 61 2.17 -18.52 6.64
N ARG A 62 1.03 -18.14 7.22
CA ARG A 62 -0.16 -17.81 6.48
C ARG A 62 0.00 -16.51 5.68
N GLU A 63 0.58 -15.50 6.31
CA GLU A 63 0.88 -14.22 5.66
C GLU A 63 1.83 -14.41 4.47
N ILE A 64 2.88 -15.22 4.63
CA ILE A 64 3.82 -15.57 3.55
C ILE A 64 3.10 -16.26 2.39
N ARG A 65 2.27 -17.27 2.65
CA ARG A 65 1.55 -17.99 1.58
C ARG A 65 0.54 -17.10 0.85
N GLU A 66 -0.27 -16.34 1.60
CA GLU A 66 -1.29 -15.47 0.99
C GLU A 66 -0.65 -14.32 0.20
N SER A 67 0.40 -13.69 0.72
CA SER A 67 1.13 -12.66 -0.01
C SER A 67 1.83 -13.20 -1.26
N SER A 68 2.45 -14.38 -1.18
CA SER A 68 3.05 -15.03 -2.35
C SER A 68 2.04 -15.27 -3.48
N THR A 69 0.80 -15.66 -3.13
CA THR A 69 -0.30 -15.81 -4.10
C THR A 69 -0.64 -14.47 -4.77
N LEU A 70 -0.72 -13.40 -3.99
CA LEU A 70 -0.94 -12.05 -4.51
C LEU A 70 0.19 -11.61 -5.46
N LEU A 71 1.45 -11.77 -5.03
CA LEU A 71 2.62 -11.38 -5.82
C LEU A 71 2.66 -12.16 -7.14
N ALA A 72 2.41 -13.47 -7.11
CA ALA A 72 2.36 -14.32 -8.30
C ALA A 72 1.28 -13.88 -9.29
N ARG A 73 0.10 -13.46 -8.81
CA ARG A 73 -0.97 -12.95 -9.67
C ARG A 73 -0.58 -11.64 -10.34
N LEU A 74 -0.09 -10.67 -9.59
CA LEU A 74 0.34 -9.38 -10.10
C LEU A 74 1.52 -9.50 -11.09
N ALA A 75 2.41 -10.46 -10.86
CA ALA A 75 3.55 -10.71 -11.74
C ALA A 75 3.15 -11.15 -13.15
N LYS A 76 1.99 -11.78 -13.33
CA LYS A 76 1.51 -12.24 -14.64
C LYS A 76 1.10 -11.09 -15.57
N VAL A 77 0.68 -9.96 -15.01
CA VAL A 77 0.01 -8.88 -15.77
C VAL A 77 0.76 -7.55 -15.76
N THR A 78 1.80 -7.42 -14.94
CA THR A 78 2.57 -6.18 -14.81
C THR A 78 4.04 -6.37 -15.20
N LYS A 79 4.64 -5.33 -15.80
CA LYS A 79 6.05 -5.36 -16.22
C LYS A 79 6.99 -4.89 -15.10
N GLU A 80 6.62 -3.86 -14.37
CA GLU A 80 7.40 -3.31 -13.27
C GLU A 80 6.63 -3.45 -11.94
N ARG A 81 7.32 -3.90 -10.89
CA ARG A 81 6.72 -4.25 -9.61
C ARG A 81 7.59 -3.76 -8.46
N TRP A 82 6.95 -3.06 -7.51
CA TRP A 82 7.59 -2.57 -6.32
C TRP A 82 6.78 -2.94 -5.08
N TRP A 83 7.49 -3.30 -4.03
CA TRP A 83 6.96 -3.38 -2.67
C TRP A 83 7.77 -2.44 -1.78
N LEU A 84 7.11 -1.39 -1.30
CA LEU A 84 7.64 -0.49 -0.27
C LEU A 84 7.14 -1.00 1.07
N GLY A 85 8.03 -1.20 2.03
CA GLY A 85 7.63 -1.64 3.37
C GLY A 85 6.89 -0.55 4.11
N GLY A 86 5.86 -0.96 4.83
CA GLY A 86 5.18 -0.16 5.84
C GLY A 86 5.68 -0.45 7.24
N ASN A 87 5.01 0.10 8.23
CA ASN A 87 5.38 -0.13 9.63
C ASN A 87 5.03 -1.55 10.12
N HIS A 88 4.11 -2.25 9.44
CA HIS A 88 3.79 -3.64 9.75
C HIS A 88 4.91 -4.58 9.27
N GLU A 89 5.41 -4.43 8.05
CA GLU A 89 6.58 -5.17 7.59
C GLU A 89 7.83 -4.89 8.47
N ASP A 90 7.94 -3.67 9.00
CA ASP A 90 9.05 -3.27 9.88
C ASP A 90 9.05 -4.00 11.24
N ARG A 91 7.91 -4.61 11.65
CA ARG A 91 7.84 -5.43 12.87
C ARG A 91 8.87 -6.55 12.86
N LEU A 92 9.04 -7.23 11.73
CA LEU A 92 10.05 -8.29 11.60
C LEU A 92 11.46 -7.77 11.87
N ARG A 93 11.82 -6.61 11.30
CA ARG A 93 13.13 -5.99 11.54
C ARG A 93 13.34 -5.68 13.02
N ARG A 94 12.32 -5.16 13.71
CA ARG A 94 12.40 -4.84 15.15
C ARG A 94 12.61 -6.10 15.98
N VAL A 95 11.86 -7.17 15.72
CA VAL A 95 12.05 -8.47 16.38
C VAL A 95 13.47 -9.02 16.18
N LEU A 96 14.01 -8.90 14.97
CA LEU A 96 15.39 -9.32 14.69
C LEU A 96 16.43 -8.44 15.43
N TRP A 97 16.16 -7.17 15.65
CA TRP A 97 17.06 -6.30 16.45
C TRP A 97 17.08 -6.69 17.93
N ASP A 98 15.94 -7.11 18.47
CA ASP A 98 15.87 -7.63 19.85
C ASP A 98 16.58 -8.98 19.98
N SER A 99 16.90 -9.63 18.86
CA SER A 99 17.62 -10.89 18.78
C SER A 99 18.84 -10.80 17.87
N PRO A 100 19.92 -10.12 18.27
CA PRO A 100 21.07 -9.79 17.39
C PRO A 100 21.73 -11.01 16.73
N LYS A 101 21.60 -12.20 17.35
CA LYS A 101 22.12 -13.47 16.81
C LYS A 101 21.46 -13.82 15.46
N PHE A 102 20.20 -13.42 15.25
CA PHE A 102 19.43 -13.69 14.05
C PHE A 102 19.42 -12.52 13.07
N ALA A 103 19.74 -11.32 13.53
CA ALA A 103 19.65 -10.08 12.72
C ALA A 103 20.48 -10.11 11.43
N ARG A 104 21.56 -10.92 11.39
CA ARG A 104 22.44 -11.03 10.21
C ARG A 104 22.11 -12.22 9.31
N ILE A 105 21.13 -13.04 9.66
CA ILE A 105 20.72 -14.18 8.84
C ILE A 105 19.90 -13.66 7.66
N LYS A 106 20.46 -13.78 6.45
CA LYS A 106 19.82 -13.26 5.23
C LYS A 106 18.41 -13.84 5.02
N ALA A 107 18.25 -15.13 5.22
CA ALA A 107 16.96 -15.82 5.05
C ALA A 107 15.83 -15.29 5.95
N LEU A 108 16.17 -14.62 7.06
CA LEU A 108 15.20 -14.01 7.97
C LEU A 108 14.88 -12.54 7.64
N GLN A 109 15.57 -11.94 6.67
CA GLN A 109 15.25 -10.59 6.24
C GLN A 109 13.92 -10.59 5.48
N PHE A 110 13.12 -9.54 5.65
CA PHE A 110 11.78 -9.46 5.09
C PHE A 110 11.68 -9.83 3.59
N PRO A 111 12.49 -9.25 2.68
CA PRO A 111 12.36 -9.56 1.26
C PRO A 111 12.70 -11.01 0.90
N GLU A 112 13.57 -11.66 1.66
CA GLU A 112 13.93 -13.08 1.47
C GLU A 112 12.83 -13.99 2.03
N LEU A 113 12.38 -13.70 3.26
CA LEU A 113 11.36 -14.50 3.95
C LEU A 113 10.01 -14.48 3.20
N PHE A 114 9.67 -13.35 2.59
CA PHE A 114 8.44 -13.18 1.80
C PHE A 114 8.65 -13.41 0.30
N HIS A 115 9.79 -13.96 -0.13
CA HIS A 115 10.08 -14.32 -1.52
C HIS A 115 9.85 -13.19 -2.53
N VAL A 116 10.11 -11.94 -2.12
CA VAL A 116 9.76 -10.73 -2.90
C VAL A 116 10.41 -10.75 -4.27
N ALA A 117 11.71 -11.08 -4.33
CA ALA A 117 12.47 -11.10 -5.59
C ALA A 117 12.08 -12.28 -6.50
N GLU A 118 11.64 -13.41 -5.96
CA GLU A 118 11.21 -14.59 -6.73
C GLU A 118 10.00 -14.28 -7.62
N HIS A 119 9.13 -13.37 -7.17
CA HIS A 119 8.00 -12.85 -7.95
C HIS A 119 8.37 -11.62 -8.81
N GLY A 120 9.65 -11.26 -8.88
CA GLY A 120 10.14 -10.13 -9.67
C GLY A 120 9.77 -8.77 -9.10
N PHE A 121 9.45 -8.69 -7.82
CA PHE A 121 9.26 -7.42 -7.12
C PHE A 121 10.59 -6.86 -6.63
N ARG A 122 10.74 -5.54 -6.73
CA ARG A 122 11.83 -4.80 -6.10
C ARG A 122 11.35 -4.33 -4.72
N TRP A 123 12.23 -4.40 -3.74
CA TRP A 123 11.94 -4.04 -2.36
C TRP A 123 12.57 -2.72 -1.94
N LYS A 124 11.83 -1.95 -1.15
CA LYS A 124 12.37 -0.84 -0.34
C LYS A 124 11.87 -0.99 1.09
N PRO A 125 12.75 -0.85 2.12
CA PRO A 125 12.33 -0.95 3.51
C PRO A 125 11.42 0.21 3.91
N TYR A 126 10.80 0.11 5.09
CA TYR A 126 10.01 1.17 5.69
C TYR A 126 10.74 2.51 5.69
N GLY A 127 10.03 3.56 5.30
CA GLY A 127 10.60 4.88 5.05
C GLY A 127 11.21 5.04 3.64
N GLY A 128 11.22 3.98 2.84
CA GLY A 128 11.66 4.03 1.44
C GLY A 128 10.79 4.93 0.59
N ILE A 129 11.43 5.58 -0.39
CA ILE A 129 10.80 6.50 -1.34
C ILE A 129 10.97 5.96 -2.75
N LEU A 130 9.91 6.03 -3.54
CA LEU A 130 9.91 5.74 -4.97
C LEU A 130 9.42 6.97 -5.74
N TRP A 131 10.04 7.26 -6.87
CA TRP A 131 9.60 8.31 -7.76
C TRP A 131 8.91 7.74 -9.00
N LEU A 132 7.70 8.18 -9.26
CA LEU A 132 6.98 7.99 -10.51
C LEU A 132 6.96 9.32 -11.28
N GLY A 133 7.97 9.55 -12.12
CA GLY A 133 8.18 10.86 -12.68
C GLY A 133 8.41 11.90 -11.58
N LYS A 134 7.52 12.91 -11.48
CA LYS A 134 7.56 13.94 -10.43
C LYS A 134 6.70 13.64 -9.20
N LEU A 135 6.06 12.49 -9.15
CA LEU A 135 5.27 12.03 -8.00
C LEU A 135 6.13 11.19 -7.06
N LEU A 136 6.17 11.55 -5.80
CA LEU A 136 6.77 10.76 -4.73
C LEU A 136 5.76 9.73 -4.21
N VAL A 137 6.19 8.49 -4.03
CA VAL A 137 5.40 7.42 -3.42
C VAL A 137 6.14 6.89 -2.20
N THR A 138 5.47 6.83 -1.07
CA THR A 138 6.00 6.29 0.19
C THR A 138 4.83 5.82 1.05
N HIS A 139 5.07 4.87 1.96
CA HIS A 139 3.99 4.43 2.85
C HIS A 139 3.51 5.54 3.80
N GLY A 140 4.43 6.35 4.29
CA GLY A 140 4.12 7.36 5.30
C GLY A 140 4.48 6.87 6.70
N SER A 141 4.33 7.78 7.69
CA SER A 141 4.72 7.50 9.09
C SER A 141 3.96 8.35 10.12
N LEU A 142 3.02 9.16 9.66
CA LEU A 142 2.24 10.07 10.52
C LEU A 142 0.76 9.73 10.38
N VAL A 143 0.00 9.94 11.45
CA VAL A 143 -1.47 9.92 11.44
C VAL A 143 -1.96 11.19 12.12
N LEU A 144 -2.61 12.06 11.35
CA LEU A 144 -3.24 13.28 11.87
C LEU A 144 -4.76 13.10 11.92
N LYS A 145 -5.45 14.01 12.62
CA LYS A 145 -6.86 13.85 12.98
C LYS A 145 -7.81 13.77 11.76
N HIS A 146 -7.59 14.58 10.75
CA HIS A 146 -8.50 14.68 9.61
C HIS A 146 -7.88 14.17 8.31
N SER A 147 -8.72 13.63 7.44
CA SER A 147 -8.35 13.24 6.09
C SER A 147 -7.75 14.41 5.31
N GLY A 148 -6.69 14.16 4.54
CA GLY A 148 -5.91 15.18 3.82
C GLY A 148 -4.84 15.88 4.67
N TRP A 149 -4.94 15.87 6.00
CA TRP A 149 -3.97 16.54 6.86
C TRP A 149 -2.64 15.80 6.92
N THR A 150 -2.67 14.48 6.94
CA THR A 150 -1.45 13.68 6.90
C THR A 150 -0.75 13.82 5.56
N GLY A 151 -1.51 13.83 4.47
CA GLY A 151 -0.98 14.14 3.15
C GLY A 151 -0.29 15.49 3.10
N ARG A 152 -0.92 16.54 3.65
CA ARG A 152 -0.32 17.87 3.81
C ARG A 152 1.00 17.83 4.57
N ALA A 153 1.04 17.15 5.71
CA ALA A 153 2.26 17.06 6.52
C ALA A 153 3.42 16.40 5.77
N HIS A 154 3.11 15.37 4.95
CA HIS A 154 4.11 14.75 4.08
C HIS A 154 4.54 15.67 2.94
N PHE A 155 3.60 16.43 2.35
CA PHE A 155 3.97 17.47 1.39
C PHE A 155 4.91 18.51 2.01
N ASP A 156 4.60 19.01 3.20
CA ASP A 156 5.43 20.00 3.90
C ASP A 156 6.84 19.44 4.21
N LYS A 157 6.93 18.12 4.51
CA LYS A 157 8.20 17.42 4.74
C LYS A 157 9.03 17.24 3.47
N TYR A 158 8.42 16.84 2.36
CA TYR A 158 9.13 16.47 1.14
C TYR A 158 9.21 17.59 0.10
N GLY A 159 8.36 18.61 0.19
CA GLY A 159 8.29 19.72 -0.75
C GLY A 159 7.83 19.33 -2.17
N ASN A 160 7.20 18.16 -2.33
CA ASN A 160 6.78 17.60 -3.60
C ASN A 160 5.42 16.93 -3.49
N SER A 161 4.75 16.77 -4.64
CA SER A 161 3.54 15.96 -4.70
C SER A 161 3.83 14.54 -4.23
N VAL A 162 2.96 14.01 -3.37
CA VAL A 162 3.19 12.73 -2.70
C VAL A 162 1.91 11.91 -2.56
N ILE A 163 2.03 10.60 -2.68
CA ILE A 163 0.98 9.63 -2.35
C ILE A 163 1.45 8.75 -1.21
N ILE A 164 0.60 8.60 -0.18
CA ILE A 164 0.88 7.81 1.03
C ILE A 164 -0.24 6.81 1.30
N GLY A 165 0.09 5.75 2.05
CA GLY A 165 -0.81 4.82 2.74
C GLY A 165 -0.94 5.15 4.22
N HIS A 166 -0.85 4.14 5.08
CA HIS A 166 -0.72 4.19 6.53
C HIS A 166 -1.94 4.70 7.31
N THR A 167 -2.64 5.72 6.80
CA THR A 167 -3.78 6.34 7.51
C THR A 167 -5.07 5.58 7.32
N HIS A 168 -5.15 4.66 6.35
CA HIS A 168 -6.35 3.97 5.90
C HIS A 168 -7.46 4.92 5.42
N ARG A 169 -7.15 6.17 5.15
CA ARG A 169 -8.12 7.20 4.75
C ARG A 169 -7.95 7.59 3.30
N LEU A 170 -9.03 7.99 2.68
CA LEU A 170 -9.01 8.70 1.41
C LEU A 170 -8.97 10.20 1.68
N GLY A 171 -8.03 10.89 1.07
CA GLY A 171 -7.94 12.34 1.21
C GLY A 171 -7.00 12.94 0.19
N VAL A 172 -7.23 14.20 -0.12
CA VAL A 172 -6.35 14.96 -1.02
C VAL A 172 -6.18 16.38 -0.48
N TYR A 173 -4.94 16.85 -0.55
CA TYR A 173 -4.56 18.21 -0.23
C TYR A 173 -3.89 18.84 -1.45
N TYR A 174 -4.33 20.04 -1.84
CA TYR A 174 -3.72 20.82 -2.93
C TYR A 174 -3.01 22.05 -2.40
N ARG A 175 -1.88 22.37 -3.03
CA ARG A 175 -1.12 23.60 -2.76
C ARG A 175 -0.50 24.15 -4.03
N THR A 176 -0.61 25.46 -4.21
CA THR A 176 0.10 26.21 -5.24
C THR A 176 1.25 27.00 -4.61
N ASN A 177 2.42 26.96 -5.21
CA ASN A 177 3.58 27.76 -4.85
C ASN A 177 4.34 28.20 -6.12
N ALA A 178 5.51 28.84 -5.96
CA ALA A 178 6.32 29.31 -7.09
C ALA A 178 6.79 28.20 -8.06
N LYS A 179 6.75 26.93 -7.63
CA LYS A 179 7.10 25.75 -8.46
C LYS A 179 5.89 25.17 -9.19
N GLY A 180 4.68 25.67 -8.96
CA GLY A 180 3.45 25.21 -9.56
C GLY A 180 2.45 24.61 -8.59
N VAL A 181 1.53 23.81 -9.13
CA VAL A 181 0.49 23.10 -8.37
C VAL A 181 1.03 21.75 -7.90
N HIS A 182 0.85 21.50 -6.63
CA HIS A 182 1.18 20.24 -5.97
C HIS A 182 -0.05 19.62 -5.32
N ALA A 183 -0.02 18.29 -5.14
CA ALA A 183 -1.05 17.64 -4.34
C ALA A 183 -0.45 16.49 -3.51
N ALA A 184 -1.13 16.17 -2.42
CA ALA A 184 -0.78 15.03 -1.57
C ALA A 184 -2.02 14.16 -1.35
N TRP A 185 -1.89 12.86 -1.57
CA TRP A 185 -2.98 11.89 -1.48
C TRP A 185 -2.75 10.93 -0.32
N GLU A 186 -3.78 10.72 0.48
CA GLU A 186 -3.93 9.60 1.41
C GLU A 186 -4.75 8.53 0.68
N ASN A 187 -4.19 7.33 0.46
CA ASN A 187 -4.64 6.40 -0.59
C ASN A 187 -5.68 5.37 -0.13
N GLY A 188 -6.27 5.53 1.05
CA GLY A 188 -7.22 4.55 1.60
C GLY A 188 -6.54 3.26 2.06
N CYS A 189 -7.32 2.17 2.09
CA CYS A 189 -6.82 0.84 2.42
C CYS A 189 -7.57 -0.24 1.61
N LEU A 190 -7.11 -1.48 1.67
CA LEU A 190 -7.81 -2.65 1.12
C LEU A 190 -8.05 -3.73 2.19
N CYS A 191 -7.81 -3.40 3.46
CA CYS A 191 -8.16 -4.24 4.59
C CYS A 191 -9.64 -4.09 4.97
N LYS A 192 -10.09 -4.96 5.86
CA LYS A 192 -11.44 -4.88 6.46
C LYS A 192 -11.58 -3.58 7.26
N LEU A 193 -12.76 -2.95 7.16
CA LEU A 193 -13.08 -1.71 7.88
C LEU A 193 -13.58 -1.95 9.31
N THR A 194 -13.56 -3.19 9.79
CA THR A 194 -13.99 -3.58 11.14
C THR A 194 -12.86 -4.30 11.87
N PRO A 195 -11.76 -3.60 12.20
CA PRO A 195 -10.69 -4.20 12.98
C PRO A 195 -11.15 -4.46 14.42
N GLU A 196 -10.54 -5.44 15.08
CA GLU A 196 -10.92 -5.82 16.46
C GLU A 196 -10.54 -4.75 17.49
N TYR A 197 -9.53 -3.94 17.21
CA TYR A 197 -8.90 -3.01 18.16
C TYR A 197 -9.39 -1.56 18.07
N VAL A 198 -10.24 -1.23 17.09
CA VAL A 198 -10.81 0.12 16.93
C VAL A 198 -12.30 0.03 16.70
N GLN A 199 -13.07 0.71 17.54
CA GLN A 199 -14.50 0.90 17.31
C GLN A 199 -14.72 2.08 16.36
N TYR A 200 -15.51 1.87 15.31
CA TYR A 200 -15.87 2.91 14.33
C TYR A 200 -14.65 3.64 13.73
N PRO A 201 -13.69 2.94 13.13
CA PRO A 201 -12.55 3.60 12.54
C PRO A 201 -12.96 4.52 11.39
N ASP A 202 -12.32 5.69 11.31
CA ASP A 202 -12.46 6.62 10.17
C ASP A 202 -11.60 6.14 9.00
N TRP A 203 -11.91 4.93 8.48
CA TRP A 203 -11.20 4.29 7.38
C TRP A 203 -12.05 4.23 6.13
N GLN A 204 -11.43 4.39 4.98
CA GLN A 204 -12.07 4.25 3.68
C GLN A 204 -11.26 3.33 2.78
N GLN A 205 -11.94 2.43 2.08
CA GLN A 205 -11.30 1.57 1.10
C GLN A 205 -11.09 2.31 -0.21
N GLY A 206 -9.91 2.12 -0.79
CA GLY A 206 -9.55 2.70 -2.06
C GLY A 206 -8.14 2.37 -2.51
N PHE A 207 -7.83 2.80 -3.72
CA PHE A 207 -6.54 2.66 -4.37
C PHE A 207 -6.36 3.77 -5.40
N SER A 208 -5.20 3.85 -6.06
CA SER A 208 -5.00 4.85 -7.13
C SER A 208 -4.49 4.23 -8.43
N VAL A 209 -4.95 4.82 -9.53
CA VAL A 209 -4.33 4.67 -10.85
C VAL A 209 -3.55 5.94 -11.16
N VAL A 210 -2.28 5.77 -11.53
CA VAL A 210 -1.37 6.88 -11.84
C VAL A 210 -0.91 6.77 -13.28
N HIS A 211 -1.11 7.82 -14.04
CA HIS A 211 -0.58 7.95 -15.39
C HIS A 211 0.65 8.84 -15.38
N VAL A 212 1.76 8.33 -15.94
CA VAL A 212 3.01 9.07 -16.06
C VAL A 212 3.35 9.25 -17.53
N GLY A 213 3.45 10.51 -17.94
CA GLY A 213 3.84 10.90 -19.29
C GLY A 213 5.32 11.27 -19.40
N ASP A 214 5.70 11.69 -20.59
CA ASP A 214 7.06 12.16 -20.90
C ASP A 214 7.39 13.41 -20.06
N GLY A 215 8.66 13.59 -19.73
CA GLY A 215 9.09 14.67 -18.84
C GLY A 215 8.67 14.51 -17.37
N GLY A 216 8.08 13.35 -17.01
CA GLY A 216 7.70 13.01 -15.65
C GLY A 216 6.42 13.67 -15.15
N PHE A 217 5.61 14.27 -16.05
CA PHE A 217 4.26 14.71 -15.70
C PHE A 217 3.40 13.51 -15.32
N PHE A 218 2.49 13.72 -14.38
CA PHE A 218 1.64 12.66 -13.89
C PHE A 218 0.22 13.15 -13.62
N SER A 219 -0.70 12.18 -13.58
CA SER A 219 -2.07 12.35 -13.11
C SER A 219 -2.40 11.23 -12.16
N VAL A 220 -3.04 11.54 -11.05
CA VAL A 220 -3.52 10.56 -10.05
C VAL A 220 -5.02 10.52 -10.09
N GLN A 221 -5.57 9.35 -10.38
CA GLN A 221 -6.98 9.05 -10.17
C GLN A 221 -7.09 8.21 -8.90
N GLN A 222 -7.50 8.85 -7.80
CA GLN A 222 -7.84 8.16 -6.57
C GLN A 222 -9.22 7.52 -6.73
N ILE A 223 -9.33 6.22 -6.43
CA ILE A 223 -10.54 5.42 -6.67
C ILE A 223 -11.09 4.94 -5.33
N PRO A 224 -12.16 5.56 -4.83
CA PRO A 224 -12.87 5.07 -3.66
C PRO A 224 -13.65 3.80 -3.97
N ILE A 225 -13.61 2.82 -3.05
CA ILE A 225 -14.45 1.64 -3.12
C ILE A 225 -15.82 1.98 -2.50
N LEU A 226 -16.86 1.79 -3.29
CA LEU A 226 -18.24 2.05 -2.89
C LEU A 226 -18.84 0.83 -2.18
N LYS A 227 -20.01 1.01 -1.56
CA LYS A 227 -20.78 -0.09 -0.95
C LYS A 227 -20.98 -1.25 -1.96
N ARG A 228 -20.99 -2.49 -1.46
CA ARG A 228 -21.08 -3.73 -2.24
C ARG A 228 -19.91 -3.96 -3.20
N SER A 229 -18.71 -3.53 -2.78
CA SER A 229 -17.46 -3.73 -3.54
C SER A 229 -17.57 -3.28 -4.99
N ARG A 230 -17.80 -1.98 -5.22
CA ARG A 230 -17.91 -1.37 -6.54
C ARG A 230 -17.11 -0.08 -6.60
N PHE A 231 -16.67 0.30 -7.78
CA PHE A 231 -16.03 1.61 -8.01
C PHE A 231 -16.22 2.06 -9.46
N PHE A 232 -15.99 3.35 -9.70
CA PHE A 232 -15.96 3.89 -11.05
C PHE A 232 -14.51 4.04 -11.54
N TYR A 233 -14.29 3.66 -12.80
CA TYR A 233 -13.08 3.99 -13.53
C TYR A 233 -13.47 4.61 -14.87
N GLY A 234 -13.16 5.91 -15.06
CA GLY A 234 -13.81 6.71 -16.09
C GLY A 234 -15.31 6.72 -15.88
N GLU A 235 -16.07 6.42 -16.94
CA GLU A 235 -17.55 6.34 -16.92
C GLU A 235 -18.07 4.93 -16.59
N THR A 236 -17.16 3.96 -16.41
CA THR A 236 -17.54 2.55 -16.23
C THR A 236 -17.63 2.21 -14.75
N LEU A 237 -18.78 1.64 -14.34
CA LEU A 237 -18.94 1.02 -13.02
C LEU A 237 -18.34 -0.38 -13.05
N ILE A 238 -17.38 -0.64 -12.19
CA ILE A 238 -16.71 -1.93 -12.00
C ILE A 238 -17.30 -2.60 -10.75
N GLY A 239 -17.61 -3.89 -10.86
CA GLY A 239 -18.28 -4.69 -9.82
C GLY A 239 -19.79 -4.82 -10.07
N LYS A 240 -20.42 -5.77 -9.34
CA LYS A 240 -21.86 -6.11 -9.47
C LYS A 240 -22.70 -5.51 -8.35
#